data_ed1287a1dd35874b0fb163b826d9f397
#
_entry.id   ed1287a1dd35874b0fb163b826d9f397
#
_cell.length_a   1.000
_cell.length_b   1.000
_cell.length_c   1.000
_cell.angle_alpha   90.00
_cell.angle_beta   90.00
_cell.angle_gamma   90.00
#
_symmetry.space_group_name_H-M   'P 1'
#
loop_
_entity.id
_entity.type
_entity.pdbx_description
1 polymer ?
#
loop_
_entity_poly.entity_id
_entity_poly.type
_entity_poly.pdbx_seq_one_letter_code
_entity_poly.pdbx_strand_id
1 'polypeptide(L)'
;ILTIRAEKVGKDTALANIVKIVEEAQGSKAPIQRLADRISNLFVPIVIGIAIVTFIIWFFVIDPKNLPKSIEVAIAVLVIACPCALGLATPTSIMVGSGKGAENGILYKGGEFLETTQKINTIILDKTGTVTKGKPEVTDIINLNRREDFLKLVASVEKMSEHPLAQAIVKYALKQELQLIDMTDFIAIPGHGVEATIENKKVYIGTRKLMNEKNIDFSSVDEQLIVFESAGKTGMLIAIDEKLEGIIAVADTIKESSRNVIKALKDLKIEVLMVTGDNKHTAQAIADQVGIENVFAEVLPEKKADIVTNLQKQGKIVAMVGDGIN
;
A
#
# COMPACT_ATOMS: atom_id res chain seq x y z
N ILE A 1 -5.22 23.24 -31.56
CA ILE A 1 -4.21 22.22 -31.92
C ILE A 1 -3.32 22.07 -30.70
N LEU A 2 -3.22 20.85 -30.15
CA LEU A 2 -2.29 20.52 -29.06
C LEU A 2 -1.04 19.87 -29.66
N THR A 3 0.12 20.35 -29.25
CA THR A 3 1.39 19.69 -29.59
C THR A 3 1.77 18.77 -28.44
N ILE A 4 1.84 17.47 -28.70
CA ILE A 4 2.15 16.45 -27.70
C ILE A 4 3.51 15.85 -28.01
N ARG A 5 4.38 15.76 -27.00
CA ARG A 5 5.67 15.09 -27.07
C ARG A 5 5.58 13.76 -26.34
N ALA A 6 5.88 12.65 -27.04
CA ALA A 6 6.01 11.35 -26.40
C ALA A 6 7.38 11.25 -25.71
N GLU A 7 7.40 11.09 -24.39
CA GLU A 7 8.66 11.02 -23.63
C GLU A 7 9.18 9.59 -23.48
N LYS A 8 8.27 8.60 -23.44
CA LYS A 8 8.61 7.18 -23.32
C LYS A 8 8.03 6.40 -24.48
N VAL A 9 8.89 5.80 -25.31
CA VAL A 9 8.53 5.03 -26.48
C VAL A 9 9.19 3.65 -26.48
N GLY A 10 8.64 2.69 -27.22
CA GLY A 10 9.20 1.35 -27.35
C GLY A 10 9.24 0.61 -25.99
N LYS A 11 10.43 0.19 -25.58
CA LYS A 11 10.64 -0.65 -24.37
C LYS A 11 10.42 0.10 -23.05
N ASP A 12 10.38 1.41 -23.07
CA ASP A 12 10.24 2.25 -21.87
C ASP A 12 8.80 2.67 -21.60
N THR A 13 7.85 2.20 -22.41
CA THR A 13 6.43 2.48 -22.22
C THR A 13 5.88 1.74 -21.01
N ALA A 14 4.80 2.27 -20.41
CA ALA A 14 4.09 1.60 -19.30
C ALA A 14 3.60 0.20 -19.70
N LEU A 15 3.12 0.04 -20.95
CA LEU A 15 2.70 -1.25 -21.47
C LEU A 15 3.85 -2.26 -21.55
N ALA A 16 5.01 -1.83 -22.05
CA ALA A 16 6.21 -2.70 -22.11
C ALA A 16 6.66 -3.14 -20.71
N ASN A 17 6.58 -2.26 -19.72
CA ASN A 17 6.87 -2.61 -18.33
C ASN A 17 5.87 -3.61 -17.74
N ILE A 18 4.58 -3.49 -18.04
CA ILE A 18 3.55 -4.46 -17.64
C ILE A 18 3.86 -5.83 -18.24
N VAL A 19 4.12 -5.89 -19.54
CA VAL A 19 4.48 -7.14 -20.23
C VAL A 19 5.70 -7.78 -19.58
N LYS A 20 6.76 -7.00 -19.32
CA LYS A 20 7.98 -7.47 -18.67
C LYS A 20 7.71 -8.05 -17.28
N ILE A 21 6.91 -7.40 -16.45
CA ILE A 21 6.56 -7.90 -15.10
C ILE A 21 5.83 -9.24 -15.20
N VAL A 22 4.89 -9.37 -16.16
CA VAL A 22 4.15 -10.64 -16.37
C VAL A 22 5.08 -11.75 -16.86
N GLU A 23 5.98 -11.47 -17.81
CA GLU A 23 6.98 -12.43 -18.29
C GLU A 23 7.92 -12.90 -17.16
N GLU A 24 8.43 -11.95 -16.34
CA GLU A 24 9.27 -12.27 -15.18
C GLU A 24 8.53 -13.14 -14.17
N ALA A 25 7.24 -12.83 -13.90
CA ALA A 25 6.40 -13.62 -13.00
C ALA A 25 6.20 -15.06 -13.52
N GLN A 26 5.95 -15.20 -14.82
CA GLN A 26 5.78 -16.53 -15.46
C GLN A 26 7.07 -17.34 -15.49
N GLY A 27 8.23 -16.67 -15.64
CA GLY A 27 9.55 -17.31 -15.64
C GLY A 27 10.06 -17.69 -14.25
N SER A 28 9.44 -17.16 -13.17
CA SER A 28 9.88 -17.41 -11.81
C SER A 28 9.39 -18.77 -11.28
N LYS A 29 10.26 -19.51 -10.55
CA LYS A 29 9.89 -20.79 -9.95
C LYS A 29 9.24 -20.60 -8.58
N ALA A 30 7.98 -20.99 -8.46
CA ALA A 30 7.29 -21.03 -7.17
C ALA A 30 7.89 -22.11 -6.22
N PRO A 31 7.71 -22.01 -4.89
CA PRO A 31 8.17 -22.98 -3.91
C PRO A 31 7.70 -24.41 -4.20
N ILE A 32 6.44 -24.58 -4.61
CA ILE A 32 5.89 -25.89 -4.98
C ILE A 32 6.63 -26.51 -6.19
N GLN A 33 7.04 -25.69 -7.15
CA GLN A 33 7.82 -26.16 -8.30
C GLN A 33 9.22 -26.60 -7.87
N ARG A 34 9.88 -25.83 -6.98
CA ARG A 34 11.18 -26.24 -6.40
C ARG A 34 11.08 -27.55 -5.62
N LEU A 35 9.96 -27.79 -4.93
CA LEU A 35 9.69 -29.05 -4.25
C LEU A 35 9.52 -30.20 -5.27
N ALA A 36 8.76 -30.00 -6.34
CA ALA A 36 8.59 -30.97 -7.42
C ALA A 36 9.92 -31.32 -8.08
N ASP A 37 10.76 -30.32 -8.38
CA ASP A 37 12.11 -30.53 -8.92
C ASP A 37 12.98 -31.36 -7.98
N ARG A 38 12.92 -31.13 -6.66
CA ARG A 38 13.68 -31.88 -5.65
C ARG A 38 13.22 -33.35 -5.58
N ILE A 39 11.90 -33.58 -5.59
CA ILE A 39 11.33 -34.93 -5.62
C ILE A 39 11.76 -35.64 -6.88
N SER A 40 11.65 -35.00 -8.04
CA SER A 40 12.04 -35.58 -9.33
C SER A 40 13.53 -35.96 -9.39
N ASN A 41 14.40 -35.10 -8.82
CA ASN A 41 15.85 -35.38 -8.77
C ASN A 41 16.22 -36.64 -7.97
N LEU A 42 15.43 -37.01 -6.98
CA LEU A 42 15.61 -38.27 -6.24
C LEU A 42 14.89 -39.43 -6.92
N PHE A 43 13.69 -39.20 -7.40
CA PHE A 43 12.79 -40.23 -7.94
C PHE A 43 13.29 -40.78 -9.26
N VAL A 44 13.75 -39.94 -10.18
CA VAL A 44 14.18 -40.37 -11.52
C VAL A 44 15.35 -41.38 -11.47
N PRO A 45 16.44 -41.17 -10.72
CA PRO A 45 17.51 -42.14 -10.59
C PRO A 45 17.05 -43.50 -10.00
N ILE A 46 16.12 -43.47 -9.04
CA ILE A 46 15.56 -44.70 -8.44
C ILE A 46 14.78 -45.49 -9.49
N VAL A 47 13.93 -44.81 -10.27
CA VAL A 47 13.14 -45.45 -11.33
C VAL A 47 14.04 -46.05 -12.43
N ILE A 48 15.10 -45.33 -12.82
CA ILE A 48 16.09 -45.85 -13.76
C ILE A 48 16.73 -47.12 -13.19
N GLY A 49 17.10 -47.12 -11.93
CA GLY A 49 17.63 -48.32 -11.26
C GLY A 49 16.65 -49.50 -11.29
N ILE A 50 15.38 -49.24 -10.98
CA ILE A 50 14.31 -50.27 -11.06
C ILE A 50 14.14 -50.77 -12.48
N ALA A 51 14.15 -49.93 -13.48
CA ALA A 51 14.01 -50.30 -14.88
C ALA A 51 15.19 -51.19 -15.32
N ILE A 52 16.43 -50.87 -14.91
CA ILE A 52 17.61 -51.71 -15.19
C ILE A 52 17.48 -53.09 -14.52
N VAL A 53 17.10 -53.13 -13.25
CA VAL A 53 16.87 -54.39 -12.52
C VAL A 53 15.78 -55.21 -13.21
N THR A 54 14.67 -54.59 -13.58
CA THR A 54 13.58 -55.23 -14.31
C THR A 54 14.05 -55.81 -15.64
N PHE A 55 14.85 -55.07 -16.40
CA PHE A 55 15.45 -55.54 -17.65
C PHE A 55 16.30 -56.78 -17.42
N ILE A 56 17.20 -56.77 -16.41
CA ILE A 56 18.08 -57.87 -16.08
C ILE A 56 17.28 -59.14 -15.70
N ILE A 57 16.26 -58.98 -14.86
CA ILE A 57 15.41 -60.08 -14.42
C ILE A 57 14.69 -60.72 -15.62
N TRP A 58 14.10 -59.90 -16.50
CA TRP A 58 13.41 -60.41 -17.67
C TRP A 58 14.37 -61.09 -18.64
N PHE A 59 15.52 -60.48 -18.92
CA PHE A 59 16.50 -61.02 -19.91
C PHE A 59 17.20 -62.31 -19.47
N PHE A 60 17.43 -62.47 -18.16
CA PHE A 60 18.18 -63.63 -17.66
C PHE A 60 17.31 -64.71 -16.99
N VAL A 61 16.13 -64.33 -16.42
CA VAL A 61 15.36 -65.23 -15.55
C VAL A 61 13.98 -65.52 -16.12
N ILE A 62 13.16 -64.53 -16.51
CA ILE A 62 11.76 -64.80 -16.88
C ILE A 62 11.62 -65.26 -18.32
N ASP A 63 12.24 -64.58 -19.26
CA ASP A 63 12.21 -64.94 -20.70
C ASP A 63 13.63 -64.80 -21.28
N PRO A 64 14.48 -65.82 -21.03
CA PRO A 64 15.89 -65.67 -21.30
C PRO A 64 16.22 -65.42 -22.77
N LYS A 65 17.06 -64.36 -22.99
CA LYS A 65 17.52 -63.85 -24.27
C LYS A 65 16.44 -63.21 -25.17
N ASN A 66 15.24 -63.02 -24.67
CA ASN A 66 14.22 -62.27 -25.39
C ASN A 66 14.45 -60.74 -25.19
N LEU A 67 15.38 -60.15 -25.96
CA LEU A 67 15.75 -58.76 -25.88
C LEU A 67 14.59 -57.82 -26.13
N PRO A 68 13.73 -58.00 -27.16
CA PRO A 68 12.60 -57.12 -27.38
C PRO A 68 11.67 -57.02 -26.19
N LYS A 69 11.29 -58.10 -25.55
CA LYS A 69 10.39 -58.17 -24.43
C LYS A 69 11.02 -57.55 -23.17
N SER A 70 12.30 -57.81 -22.93
CA SER A 70 13.02 -57.20 -21.80
C SER A 70 13.11 -55.69 -21.90
N ILE A 71 13.32 -55.15 -23.11
CA ILE A 71 13.31 -53.72 -23.38
C ILE A 71 11.90 -53.15 -23.21
N GLU A 72 10.87 -53.79 -23.74
CA GLU A 72 9.47 -53.34 -23.62
C GLU A 72 9.08 -53.16 -22.16
N VAL A 73 9.38 -54.11 -21.30
CA VAL A 73 9.01 -54.04 -19.88
C VAL A 73 9.83 -52.97 -19.14
N ALA A 74 11.12 -52.82 -19.44
CA ALA A 74 11.93 -51.75 -18.86
C ALA A 74 11.43 -50.35 -19.26
N ILE A 75 11.07 -50.17 -20.54
CA ILE A 75 10.48 -48.90 -21.02
C ILE A 75 9.13 -48.65 -20.36
N ALA A 76 8.29 -49.69 -20.18
CA ALA A 76 7.01 -49.56 -19.50
C ALA A 76 7.18 -49.00 -18.06
N VAL A 77 8.18 -49.47 -17.31
CA VAL A 77 8.52 -48.94 -15.97
C VAL A 77 8.88 -47.45 -16.05
N LEU A 78 9.73 -47.04 -17.01
CA LEU A 78 10.15 -45.65 -17.18
C LEU A 78 8.98 -44.75 -17.55
N VAL A 79 8.10 -45.17 -18.45
CA VAL A 79 6.96 -44.37 -18.94
C VAL A 79 5.90 -44.20 -17.85
N ILE A 80 5.55 -45.32 -17.16
CA ILE A 80 4.54 -45.27 -16.09
C ILE A 80 4.98 -44.43 -14.91
N ALA A 81 6.26 -44.44 -14.59
CA ALA A 81 6.81 -43.68 -13.45
C ALA A 81 7.08 -42.20 -13.75
N CYS A 82 6.79 -41.70 -14.94
CA CYS A 82 7.03 -40.31 -15.29
C CYS A 82 6.13 -39.34 -14.45
N PRO A 83 6.70 -38.41 -13.64
CA PRO A 83 5.90 -37.41 -12.93
C PRO A 83 5.53 -36.23 -13.83
N CYS A 84 5.21 -36.47 -15.10
CA CYS A 84 5.02 -35.45 -16.14
C CYS A 84 3.90 -34.49 -15.79
N ALA A 85 2.81 -34.95 -15.17
CA ALA A 85 1.71 -34.10 -14.74
C ALA A 85 2.14 -33.07 -13.67
N LEU A 86 3.01 -33.48 -12.74
CA LEU A 86 3.53 -32.58 -11.68
C LEU A 86 4.40 -31.45 -12.28
N GLY A 87 5.22 -31.79 -13.28
CA GLY A 87 6.10 -30.83 -13.96
C GLY A 87 5.35 -29.78 -14.82
N LEU A 88 4.15 -30.09 -15.28
CA LEU A 88 3.34 -29.19 -16.12
C LEU A 88 2.27 -28.44 -15.35
N ALA A 89 1.65 -29.04 -14.34
CA ALA A 89 0.51 -28.46 -13.64
C ALA A 89 0.85 -27.13 -12.98
N THR A 90 1.97 -27.06 -12.29
CA THR A 90 2.36 -25.85 -11.53
C THR A 90 2.69 -24.66 -12.44
N PRO A 91 3.58 -24.78 -13.46
CA PRO A 91 3.85 -23.67 -14.39
C PRO A 91 2.58 -23.19 -15.10
N THR A 92 1.72 -24.12 -15.53
CA THR A 92 0.45 -23.77 -16.18
C THR A 92 -0.48 -22.99 -15.24
N SER A 93 -0.59 -23.41 -13.98
CA SER A 93 -1.41 -22.73 -12.98
C SER A 93 -0.88 -21.31 -12.69
N ILE A 94 0.44 -21.13 -12.60
CA ILE A 94 1.06 -19.81 -12.40
C ILE A 94 0.81 -18.92 -13.63
N MET A 95 0.99 -19.47 -14.84
CA MET A 95 0.78 -18.71 -16.07
C MET A 95 -0.68 -18.23 -16.19
N VAL A 96 -1.64 -19.12 -15.97
CA VAL A 96 -3.06 -18.77 -16.01
C VAL A 96 -3.44 -17.81 -14.88
N GLY A 97 -2.96 -18.05 -13.66
CA GLY A 97 -3.25 -17.22 -12.50
C GLY A 97 -2.66 -15.82 -12.61
N SER A 98 -1.40 -15.68 -13.03
CA SER A 98 -0.77 -14.37 -13.23
C SER A 98 -1.37 -13.60 -14.40
N GLY A 99 -1.71 -14.31 -15.49
CA GLY A 99 -2.42 -13.73 -16.62
C GLY A 99 -3.80 -13.20 -16.23
N LYS A 100 -4.57 -13.98 -15.46
CA LYS A 100 -5.88 -13.55 -14.96
C LYS A 100 -5.77 -12.38 -13.98
N GLY A 101 -4.72 -12.37 -13.16
CA GLY A 101 -4.39 -11.22 -12.32
C GLY A 101 -4.15 -9.96 -13.16
N ALA A 102 -3.32 -10.05 -14.19
CA ALA A 102 -2.97 -8.93 -15.07
C ALA A 102 -4.20 -8.37 -15.81
N GLU A 103 -5.11 -9.23 -16.29
CA GLU A 103 -6.39 -8.80 -16.88
C GLU A 103 -7.24 -7.95 -15.90
N ASN A 104 -7.09 -8.17 -14.60
CA ASN A 104 -7.77 -7.41 -13.56
C ASN A 104 -6.91 -6.30 -12.95
N GLY A 105 -5.78 -5.94 -13.56
CA GLY A 105 -4.88 -4.90 -13.09
C GLY A 105 -3.99 -5.30 -11.91
N ILE A 106 -3.90 -6.59 -11.58
CA ILE A 106 -3.07 -7.14 -10.50
C ILE A 106 -1.81 -7.78 -11.11
N LEU A 107 -0.65 -7.17 -10.83
CA LEU A 107 0.63 -7.64 -11.36
C LEU A 107 1.42 -8.36 -10.27
N TYR A 108 1.66 -9.65 -10.45
CA TYR A 108 2.51 -10.44 -9.57
C TYR A 108 3.97 -10.35 -10.03
N LYS A 109 4.90 -10.10 -9.12
CA LYS A 109 6.33 -10.06 -9.41
C LYS A 109 6.99 -11.44 -9.47
N GLY A 110 6.25 -12.51 -9.16
CA GLY A 110 6.76 -13.87 -9.22
C GLY A 110 5.71 -14.89 -8.80
N GLY A 111 5.85 -16.12 -9.27
CA GLY A 111 4.96 -17.24 -8.93
C GLY A 111 4.93 -17.58 -7.44
N GLU A 112 6.01 -17.27 -6.71
CA GLU A 112 6.07 -17.44 -5.25
C GLU A 112 5.11 -16.50 -4.51
N PHE A 113 4.90 -15.28 -5.02
CA PHE A 113 3.94 -14.33 -4.43
C PHE A 113 2.50 -14.79 -4.68
N LEU A 114 2.21 -15.33 -5.87
CA LEU A 114 0.91 -15.90 -6.18
C LEU A 114 0.59 -17.08 -5.25
N GLU A 115 1.55 -18.00 -5.04
CA GLU A 115 1.40 -19.14 -4.11
C GLU A 115 1.22 -18.67 -2.66
N THR A 116 2.01 -17.68 -2.24
CA THR A 116 1.99 -17.19 -0.86
C THR A 116 0.71 -16.43 -0.53
N THR A 117 0.10 -15.75 -1.51
CA THR A 117 -1.11 -14.96 -1.31
C THR A 117 -2.23 -15.76 -0.66
N GLN A 118 -2.44 -17.03 -1.03
CA GLN A 118 -3.47 -17.88 -0.41
C GLN A 118 -3.21 -18.25 1.05
N LYS A 119 -1.97 -18.10 1.52
CA LYS A 119 -1.54 -18.48 2.88
C LYS A 119 -1.60 -17.32 3.85
N ILE A 120 -1.85 -16.09 3.35
CA ILE A 120 -1.90 -14.88 4.16
C ILE A 120 -3.02 -15.00 5.19
N ASN A 121 -2.67 -14.78 6.45
CA ASN A 121 -3.62 -14.75 7.56
C ASN A 121 -3.67 -13.40 8.28
N THR A 122 -2.75 -12.48 7.94
CA THR A 122 -2.68 -11.15 8.54
C THR A 122 -2.32 -10.13 7.45
N ILE A 123 -3.08 -9.04 7.38
CA ILE A 123 -2.83 -7.91 6.48
C ILE A 123 -2.62 -6.64 7.29
N ILE A 124 -1.53 -5.95 7.02
CA ILE A 124 -1.26 -4.61 7.53
C ILE A 124 -1.56 -3.61 6.42
N LEU A 125 -2.48 -2.69 6.66
CA LEU A 125 -2.80 -1.60 5.74
C LEU A 125 -2.11 -0.33 6.21
N ASP A 126 -1.35 0.33 5.34
CA ASP A 126 -0.95 1.71 5.59
C ASP A 126 -2.20 2.61 5.56
N LYS A 127 -2.24 3.64 6.41
CA LYS A 127 -3.35 4.58 6.40
C LYS A 127 -3.37 5.42 5.12
N THR A 128 -2.28 6.17 4.91
CA THR A 128 -2.22 7.22 3.87
C THR A 128 -2.12 6.61 2.47
N GLY A 129 -2.98 7.03 1.55
CA GLY A 129 -3.00 6.55 0.17
C GLY A 129 -3.55 5.12 -0.01
N THR A 130 -3.68 4.33 1.07
CA THR A 130 -4.18 2.95 1.06
C THR A 130 -5.60 2.86 1.63
N VAL A 131 -5.79 3.10 2.92
CA VAL A 131 -7.11 3.18 3.56
C VAL A 131 -7.80 4.49 3.19
N THR A 132 -7.03 5.56 3.09
CA THR A 132 -7.46 6.90 2.71
C THR A 132 -7.04 7.24 1.27
N LYS A 133 -7.54 8.34 0.72
CA LYS A 133 -7.23 8.78 -0.65
C LYS A 133 -5.80 9.30 -0.82
N GLY A 134 -5.08 9.59 0.27
CA GLY A 134 -3.74 10.18 0.24
C GLY A 134 -3.74 11.63 -0.25
N LYS A 135 -4.89 12.27 -0.26
CA LYS A 135 -5.09 13.65 -0.70
C LYS A 135 -5.92 14.37 0.36
N PRO A 136 -5.26 15.10 1.26
CA PRO A 136 -5.97 15.90 2.25
C PRO A 136 -6.93 16.87 1.56
N GLU A 137 -8.11 17.05 2.16
CA GLU A 137 -9.12 17.99 1.70
C GLU A 137 -9.61 18.81 2.90
N VAL A 138 -9.96 20.09 2.67
CA VAL A 138 -10.60 20.91 3.69
C VAL A 138 -11.99 20.37 3.94
N THR A 139 -12.27 20.00 5.18
CA THR A 139 -13.56 19.42 5.60
C THR A 139 -14.43 20.41 6.36
N ASP A 140 -13.83 21.30 7.15
CA ASP A 140 -14.55 22.27 7.95
C ASP A 140 -13.77 23.58 8.03
N ILE A 141 -14.52 24.68 8.10
CA ILE A 141 -13.99 26.02 8.30
C ILE A 141 -14.82 26.70 9.39
N ILE A 142 -14.18 27.12 10.46
CA ILE A 142 -14.76 27.95 11.50
C ILE A 142 -14.13 29.33 11.41
N ASN A 143 -14.90 30.30 11.01
CA ASN A 143 -14.52 31.70 10.93
C ASN A 143 -15.24 32.46 12.07
N LEU A 144 -14.53 32.74 13.15
CA LEU A 144 -15.09 33.29 14.39
C LEU A 144 -15.65 34.70 14.21
N ASN A 145 -14.93 35.53 13.48
CA ASN A 145 -15.26 36.93 13.31
C ASN A 145 -16.02 37.21 12.01
N ARG A 146 -16.45 36.14 11.28
CA ARG A 146 -17.16 36.24 9.98
C ARG A 146 -16.43 37.13 8.95
N ARG A 147 -15.11 37.05 8.99
CA ARG A 147 -14.25 37.82 8.11
C ARG A 147 -14.39 37.33 6.67
N GLU A 148 -14.78 38.18 5.74
CA GLU A 148 -15.01 37.79 4.34
C GLU A 148 -13.74 37.34 3.62
N ASP A 149 -12.59 37.92 3.95
CA ASP A 149 -11.28 37.58 3.36
C ASP A 149 -10.54 36.46 4.10
N PHE A 150 -11.14 35.80 5.12
CA PHE A 150 -10.50 34.80 5.96
C PHE A 150 -9.82 33.68 5.15
N LEU A 151 -10.57 32.96 4.31
CA LEU A 151 -10.04 31.87 3.51
C LEU A 151 -9.02 32.34 2.47
N LYS A 152 -9.22 33.54 1.91
CA LYS A 152 -8.32 34.15 0.96
C LYS A 152 -6.95 34.43 1.60
N LEU A 153 -6.92 35.00 2.81
CA LEU A 153 -5.69 35.28 3.55
C LEU A 153 -4.96 34.01 3.91
N VAL A 154 -5.67 33.02 4.46
CA VAL A 154 -5.08 31.71 4.83
C VAL A 154 -4.47 31.02 3.62
N ALA A 155 -5.23 30.91 2.52
CA ALA A 155 -4.75 30.27 1.31
C ALA A 155 -3.57 31.01 0.66
N SER A 156 -3.54 32.34 0.78
CA SER A 156 -2.42 33.15 0.29
C SER A 156 -1.13 32.85 1.06
N VAL A 157 -1.19 32.69 2.39
CA VAL A 157 -0.03 32.29 3.21
C VAL A 157 0.40 30.87 2.85
N GLU A 158 -0.55 29.94 2.80
CA GLU A 158 -0.25 28.53 2.56
C GLU A 158 0.23 28.23 1.14
N LYS A 159 0.07 29.16 0.19
CA LYS A 159 0.58 29.04 -1.19
C LYS A 159 2.10 28.79 -1.24
N MET A 160 2.84 29.32 -0.26
CA MET A 160 4.30 29.17 -0.19
C MET A 160 4.74 27.92 0.59
N SER A 161 3.81 27.23 1.24
CA SER A 161 4.09 26.02 2.00
C SER A 161 4.02 24.78 1.10
N GLU A 162 5.03 23.93 1.17
CA GLU A 162 5.05 22.63 0.46
C GLU A 162 4.28 21.53 1.22
N HIS A 163 3.74 21.86 2.40
CA HIS A 163 3.07 20.87 3.24
C HIS A 163 1.74 20.39 2.58
N PRO A 164 1.42 19.08 2.60
CA PRO A 164 0.19 18.55 1.99
C PRO A 164 -1.11 19.21 2.50
N LEU A 165 -1.17 19.58 3.78
CA LEU A 165 -2.31 20.29 4.36
C LEU A 165 -2.47 21.69 3.77
N ALA A 166 -1.37 22.42 3.57
CA ALA A 166 -1.34 23.73 2.94
C ALA A 166 -1.88 23.66 1.50
N GLN A 167 -1.39 22.70 0.74
CA GLN A 167 -1.86 22.47 -0.63
C GLN A 167 -3.37 22.18 -0.71
N ALA A 168 -3.91 21.48 0.29
CA ALA A 168 -5.34 21.22 0.40
C ALA A 168 -6.14 22.52 0.57
N ILE A 169 -5.67 23.43 1.42
CA ILE A 169 -6.30 24.74 1.66
C ILE A 169 -6.24 25.61 0.41
N VAL A 170 -5.08 25.71 -0.22
CA VAL A 170 -4.89 26.45 -1.47
C VAL A 170 -5.83 25.92 -2.56
N LYS A 171 -5.85 24.62 -2.76
CA LYS A 171 -6.73 23.97 -3.76
C LYS A 171 -8.21 24.23 -3.46
N TYR A 172 -8.61 24.21 -2.19
CA TYR A 172 -9.97 24.51 -1.79
C TYR A 172 -10.33 25.96 -2.11
N ALA A 173 -9.47 26.93 -1.77
CA ALA A 173 -9.68 28.36 -2.07
C ALA A 173 -9.76 28.64 -3.58
N LEU A 174 -8.89 28.02 -4.39
CA LEU A 174 -8.94 28.15 -5.84
C LEU A 174 -10.21 27.57 -6.46
N LYS A 175 -10.78 26.50 -5.90
CA LYS A 175 -12.09 25.97 -6.32
C LYS A 175 -13.26 26.93 -6.03
N GLN A 176 -13.07 27.83 -5.05
CA GLN A 176 -14.02 28.92 -4.73
C GLN A 176 -13.74 30.19 -5.56
N GLU A 177 -12.89 30.09 -6.60
CA GLU A 177 -12.50 31.17 -7.50
C GLU A 177 -11.86 32.38 -6.76
N LEU A 178 -11.28 32.16 -5.57
CA LEU A 178 -10.63 33.21 -4.82
C LEU A 178 -9.29 33.59 -5.46
N GLN A 179 -9.08 34.87 -5.67
CA GLN A 179 -7.79 35.41 -6.11
C GLN A 179 -6.86 35.56 -4.92
N LEU A 180 -5.75 34.82 -4.91
CA LEU A 180 -4.75 34.87 -3.84
C LEU A 180 -3.91 36.13 -3.96
N ILE A 181 -3.53 36.67 -2.82
CA ILE A 181 -2.70 37.90 -2.69
C ILE A 181 -1.24 37.53 -2.46
N ASP A 182 -0.34 38.42 -2.85
CA ASP A 182 1.07 38.25 -2.54
C ASP A 182 1.34 38.63 -1.06
N MET A 183 2.34 37.97 -0.49
CA MET A 183 2.75 38.14 0.90
C MET A 183 4.23 38.45 1.03
N THR A 184 4.63 38.90 2.18
CA THR A 184 6.03 39.10 2.58
C THR A 184 6.35 38.32 3.85
N ASP A 185 7.63 38.21 4.16
CA ASP A 185 8.14 37.68 5.44
C ASP A 185 7.59 36.28 5.80
N PHE A 186 7.48 35.37 4.80
CA PHE A 186 7.04 33.99 5.03
C PHE A 186 8.12 33.19 5.79
N ILE A 187 7.72 32.60 6.90
CA ILE A 187 8.56 31.73 7.73
C ILE A 187 7.81 30.43 8.03
N ALA A 188 8.37 29.31 7.59
CA ALA A 188 7.90 27.99 8.00
C ALA A 188 8.59 27.57 9.31
N ILE A 189 7.80 27.23 10.33
CA ILE A 189 8.28 26.78 11.64
C ILE A 189 8.02 25.26 11.74
N PRO A 190 9.08 24.42 11.61
CA PRO A 190 8.90 22.98 11.55
C PRO A 190 8.14 22.42 12.75
N GLY A 191 7.07 21.65 12.48
CA GLY A 191 6.22 21.03 13.49
C GLY A 191 5.27 21.97 14.23
N HIS A 192 5.27 23.28 13.93
CA HIS A 192 4.42 24.29 14.59
C HIS A 192 3.44 24.94 13.62
N GLY A 193 3.88 25.32 12.41
CA GLY A 193 3.05 25.98 11.42
C GLY A 193 3.83 26.99 10.59
N VAL A 194 3.15 28.05 10.15
CA VAL A 194 3.72 29.12 9.33
C VAL A 194 3.32 30.50 9.85
N GLU A 195 4.18 31.49 9.61
CA GLU A 195 3.85 32.92 9.79
C GLU A 195 4.21 33.70 8.52
N ALA A 196 3.42 34.73 8.24
CA ALA A 196 3.66 35.61 7.12
C ALA A 196 3.03 36.98 7.36
N THR A 197 3.44 37.98 6.56
CA THR A 197 2.84 39.31 6.55
C THR A 197 2.06 39.51 5.26
N ILE A 198 0.76 39.83 5.37
CA ILE A 198 -0.12 40.18 4.24
C ILE A 198 -0.80 41.52 4.54
N GLU A 199 -0.70 42.46 3.62
CA GLU A 199 -1.33 43.82 3.77
C GLU A 199 -1.03 44.46 5.13
N ASN A 200 0.23 44.35 5.58
CA ASN A 200 0.72 44.82 6.89
C ASN A 200 0.10 44.12 8.11
N LYS A 201 -0.56 42.97 7.93
CA LYS A 201 -1.10 42.15 9.02
C LYS A 201 -0.25 40.91 9.18
N LYS A 202 0.07 40.54 10.41
CA LYS A 202 0.76 39.29 10.72
C LYS A 202 -0.25 38.15 10.78
N VAL A 203 -0.04 37.11 9.98
CA VAL A 203 -0.89 35.93 9.93
C VAL A 203 -0.11 34.73 10.45
N TYR A 204 -0.70 34.02 11.40
CA TYR A 204 -0.16 32.78 11.99
C TYR A 204 -1.12 31.64 11.68
N ILE A 205 -0.59 30.54 11.14
CA ILE A 205 -1.38 29.36 10.83
C ILE A 205 -0.63 28.14 11.38
N GLY A 206 -1.26 27.36 12.26
CA GLY A 206 -0.57 26.20 12.80
C GLY A 206 -1.24 25.54 14.00
N THR A 207 -0.40 24.89 14.80
CA THR A 207 -0.79 24.07 15.94
C THR A 207 -1.00 24.90 17.21
N ARG A 208 -1.55 24.27 18.28
CA ARG A 208 -1.59 24.86 19.63
C ARG A 208 -0.23 25.36 20.12
N LYS A 209 0.88 24.69 19.72
CA LYS A 209 2.24 25.10 20.09
C LYS A 209 2.58 26.47 19.54
N LEU A 210 2.28 26.70 18.24
CA LEU A 210 2.50 28.01 17.62
C LEU A 210 1.72 29.11 18.33
N MET A 211 0.44 28.86 18.64
CA MET A 211 -0.41 29.86 19.32
C MET A 211 0.14 30.19 20.71
N ASN A 212 0.57 29.18 21.49
CA ASN A 212 1.19 29.38 22.80
C ASN A 212 2.50 30.19 22.73
N GLU A 213 3.36 29.91 21.74
CA GLU A 213 4.61 30.65 21.55
C GLU A 213 4.38 32.11 21.20
N LYS A 214 3.27 32.41 20.51
CA LYS A 214 2.86 33.77 20.14
C LYS A 214 1.93 34.40 21.16
N ASN A 215 1.67 33.77 22.31
CA ASN A 215 0.75 34.20 23.37
C ASN A 215 -0.68 34.48 22.87
N ILE A 216 -1.16 33.71 21.91
CA ILE A 216 -2.51 33.82 21.32
C ILE A 216 -3.43 32.88 22.07
N ASP A 217 -4.49 33.40 22.67
CA ASP A 217 -5.52 32.61 23.35
C ASP A 217 -6.42 31.91 22.34
N PHE A 218 -6.51 30.58 22.45
CA PHE A 218 -7.37 29.72 21.63
C PHE A 218 -8.38 28.90 22.46
N SER A 219 -8.55 29.24 23.75
CA SER A 219 -9.43 28.50 24.68
C SER A 219 -10.88 28.44 24.17
N SER A 220 -11.34 29.43 23.45
CA SER A 220 -12.71 29.50 22.90
C SER A 220 -12.99 28.44 21.84
N VAL A 221 -11.98 27.79 21.26
CA VAL A 221 -12.12 26.80 20.18
C VAL A 221 -11.45 25.46 20.49
N ASP A 222 -10.87 25.29 21.66
CA ASP A 222 -10.11 24.10 21.99
C ASP A 222 -11.01 22.85 22.06
N GLU A 223 -12.23 22.98 22.58
CA GLU A 223 -13.22 21.90 22.53
C GLU A 223 -13.53 21.48 21.08
N GLN A 224 -13.65 22.44 20.17
CA GLN A 224 -13.92 22.14 18.78
C GLN A 224 -12.73 21.47 18.08
N LEU A 225 -11.51 21.86 18.45
CA LEU A 225 -10.30 21.16 17.98
C LEU A 225 -10.28 19.70 18.43
N ILE A 226 -10.61 19.42 19.70
CA ILE A 226 -10.71 18.07 20.23
C ILE A 226 -11.76 17.25 19.45
N VAL A 227 -12.90 17.86 19.11
CA VAL A 227 -13.93 17.22 18.28
C VAL A 227 -13.38 16.87 16.90
N PHE A 228 -12.66 17.78 16.25
CA PHE A 228 -12.05 17.50 14.95
C PHE A 228 -10.99 16.41 15.04
N GLU A 229 -10.10 16.48 16.03
CA GLU A 229 -9.08 15.45 16.26
C GLU A 229 -9.70 14.08 16.52
N SER A 230 -10.76 14.02 17.32
CA SER A 230 -11.52 12.79 17.59
C SER A 230 -12.22 12.21 16.34
N ALA A 231 -12.51 13.07 15.36
CA ALA A 231 -13.06 12.67 14.07
C ALA A 231 -11.97 12.31 13.03
N GLY A 232 -10.69 12.29 13.44
CA GLY A 232 -9.57 11.98 12.54
C GLY A 232 -9.15 13.13 11.63
N LYS A 233 -9.52 14.37 11.97
CA LYS A 233 -9.17 15.56 11.22
C LYS A 233 -8.01 16.30 11.90
N THR A 234 -7.22 17.03 11.10
CA THR A 234 -6.19 17.94 11.60
C THR A 234 -6.74 19.36 11.61
N GLY A 235 -6.96 19.90 12.80
CA GLY A 235 -7.37 21.28 12.97
C GLY A 235 -6.15 22.22 12.98
N MET A 236 -6.19 23.24 12.12
CA MET A 236 -5.19 24.29 12.06
C MET A 236 -5.81 25.57 12.59
N LEU A 237 -5.15 26.16 13.61
CA LEU A 237 -5.54 27.44 14.20
C LEU A 237 -5.04 28.57 13.32
N ILE A 238 -5.86 29.58 13.13
CA ILE A 238 -5.54 30.77 12.36
C ILE A 238 -5.68 31.99 13.25
N ALA A 239 -4.62 32.81 13.33
CA ALA A 239 -4.63 34.07 14.01
C ALA A 239 -4.12 35.21 13.10
N ILE A 240 -4.65 36.39 13.29
CA ILE A 240 -4.28 37.62 12.56
C ILE A 240 -4.07 38.71 13.59
N ASP A 241 -2.91 39.40 13.54
CA ASP A 241 -2.52 40.45 14.48
C ASP A 241 -2.73 40.02 15.95
N GLU A 242 -2.24 38.83 16.29
CA GLU A 242 -2.29 38.20 17.62
C GLU A 242 -3.70 37.87 18.14
N LYS A 243 -4.72 37.93 17.28
CA LYS A 243 -6.10 37.56 17.60
C LYS A 243 -6.49 36.29 16.87
N LEU A 244 -7.10 35.36 17.59
CA LEU A 244 -7.64 34.15 16.97
C LEU A 244 -8.81 34.51 16.05
N GLU A 245 -8.74 34.10 14.79
CA GLU A 245 -9.74 34.34 13.75
C GLU A 245 -10.55 33.08 13.41
N GLY A 246 -9.98 31.89 13.63
CA GLY A 246 -10.72 30.65 13.35
C GLY A 246 -9.89 29.40 13.28
N ILE A 247 -10.53 28.34 12.76
CA ILE A 247 -9.95 27.03 12.52
C ILE A 247 -10.26 26.57 11.10
N ILE A 248 -9.30 25.94 10.47
CA ILE A 248 -9.53 25.14 9.27
C ILE A 248 -9.18 23.69 9.60
N ALA A 249 -10.14 22.77 9.41
CA ALA A 249 -9.91 21.35 9.56
C ALA A 249 -9.66 20.72 8.20
N VAL A 250 -8.60 19.94 8.14
CA VAL A 250 -8.19 19.18 6.95
C VAL A 250 -8.11 17.70 7.31
N ALA A 251 -8.65 16.84 6.47
CA ALA A 251 -8.57 15.41 6.66
C ALA A 251 -8.24 14.69 5.36
N ASP A 252 -7.52 13.59 5.49
CA ASP A 252 -7.35 12.63 4.41
C ASP A 252 -8.57 11.69 4.43
N THR A 253 -9.42 11.83 3.42
CA THR A 253 -10.72 11.15 3.38
C THR A 253 -10.55 9.65 3.10
N ILE A 254 -11.34 8.82 3.78
CA ILE A 254 -11.38 7.37 3.60
C ILE A 254 -11.86 7.05 2.17
N LYS A 255 -11.23 6.08 1.51
CA LYS A 255 -11.72 5.59 0.21
C LYS A 255 -13.08 4.90 0.39
N GLU A 256 -14.00 5.11 -0.52
CA GLU A 256 -15.35 4.52 -0.49
C GLU A 256 -15.31 2.98 -0.41
N SER A 257 -14.30 2.36 -1.04
CA SER A 257 -14.11 0.91 -1.04
C SER A 257 -13.53 0.35 0.26
N SER A 258 -12.85 1.15 1.09
CA SER A 258 -12.05 0.65 2.23
C SER A 258 -12.87 -0.16 3.22
N ARG A 259 -14.06 0.33 3.61
CA ARG A 259 -14.93 -0.39 4.54
C ARG A 259 -15.36 -1.77 4.00
N ASN A 260 -15.74 -1.82 2.72
CA ASN A 260 -16.19 -3.06 2.10
C ASN A 260 -15.04 -4.07 1.95
N VAL A 261 -13.85 -3.59 1.58
CA VAL A 261 -12.66 -4.43 1.46
C VAL A 261 -12.25 -5.01 2.81
N ILE A 262 -12.21 -4.17 3.87
CA ILE A 262 -11.86 -4.62 5.22
C ILE A 262 -12.85 -5.66 5.73
N LYS A 263 -14.16 -5.46 5.49
CA LYS A 263 -15.18 -6.45 5.82
C LYS A 263 -14.95 -7.76 5.08
N ALA A 264 -14.71 -7.72 3.77
CA ALA A 264 -14.46 -8.92 2.96
C ALA A 264 -13.22 -9.68 3.43
N LEU A 265 -12.14 -8.98 3.83
CA LEU A 265 -10.94 -9.60 4.40
C LEU A 265 -11.25 -10.31 5.73
N LYS A 266 -12.03 -9.69 6.61
CA LYS A 266 -12.48 -10.30 7.88
C LYS A 266 -13.37 -11.53 7.63
N ASP A 267 -14.25 -11.48 6.65
CA ASP A 267 -15.11 -12.62 6.26
C ASP A 267 -14.24 -13.82 5.77
N LEU A 268 -13.09 -13.55 5.15
CA LEU A 268 -12.07 -14.55 4.80
C LEU A 268 -11.22 -15.00 6.00
N LYS A 269 -11.52 -14.55 7.23
CA LYS A 269 -10.77 -14.82 8.47
C LYS A 269 -9.33 -14.30 8.45
N ILE A 270 -9.08 -13.26 7.68
CA ILE A 270 -7.80 -12.56 7.65
C ILE A 270 -7.84 -11.46 8.71
N GLU A 271 -6.86 -11.43 9.59
CA GLU A 271 -6.67 -10.36 10.56
C GLU A 271 -6.24 -9.09 9.84
N VAL A 272 -6.93 -7.99 10.07
CA VAL A 272 -6.64 -6.70 9.44
C VAL A 272 -6.12 -5.72 10.48
N LEU A 273 -4.93 -5.19 10.25
CA LEU A 273 -4.24 -4.22 11.10
C LEU A 273 -4.03 -2.92 10.29
N MET A 274 -3.99 -1.79 10.98
CA MET A 274 -3.60 -0.52 10.36
C MET A 274 -2.30 0.01 10.95
N VAL A 275 -1.44 0.58 10.11
CA VAL A 275 -0.21 1.26 10.53
C VAL A 275 -0.21 2.69 10.02
N THR A 276 0.23 3.63 10.86
CA THR A 276 0.32 5.06 10.50
C THR A 276 1.34 5.80 11.35
N GLY A 277 1.90 6.88 10.81
CA GLY A 277 2.69 7.86 11.57
C GLY A 277 1.86 8.87 12.37
N ASP A 278 0.54 8.88 12.19
CA ASP A 278 -0.36 9.81 12.90
C ASP A 278 -0.40 9.52 14.41
N ASN A 279 -0.90 10.49 15.17
CA ASN A 279 -1.19 10.30 16.58
C ASN A 279 -2.27 9.24 16.80
N LYS A 280 -2.28 8.67 18.01
CA LYS A 280 -3.15 7.54 18.38
C LYS A 280 -4.65 7.87 18.23
N HIS A 281 -5.07 9.09 18.56
CA HIS A 281 -6.49 9.47 18.49
C HIS A 281 -6.99 9.53 17.05
N THR A 282 -6.26 10.20 16.16
CA THR A 282 -6.58 10.26 14.74
C THR A 282 -6.56 8.88 14.09
N ALA A 283 -5.56 8.06 14.42
CA ALA A 283 -5.43 6.71 13.90
C ALA A 283 -6.62 5.82 14.33
N GLN A 284 -7.00 5.86 15.61
CA GLN A 284 -8.13 5.09 16.12
C GLN A 284 -9.45 5.55 15.49
N ALA A 285 -9.68 6.86 15.36
CA ALA A 285 -10.88 7.40 14.75
C ALA A 285 -11.08 6.93 13.29
N ILE A 286 -10.01 6.84 12.51
CA ILE A 286 -10.05 6.29 11.14
C ILE A 286 -10.31 4.78 11.16
N ALA A 287 -9.63 4.05 12.03
CA ALA A 287 -9.77 2.61 12.15
C ALA A 287 -11.21 2.19 12.52
N ASP A 288 -11.82 2.89 13.48
CA ASP A 288 -13.20 2.64 13.91
C ASP A 288 -14.19 2.87 12.77
N GLN A 289 -13.98 3.91 11.95
CA GLN A 289 -14.83 4.21 10.80
C GLN A 289 -14.80 3.10 9.73
N VAL A 290 -13.67 2.41 9.56
CA VAL A 290 -13.51 1.34 8.58
C VAL A 290 -13.65 -0.05 9.19
N GLY A 291 -13.76 -0.16 10.52
CA GLY A 291 -13.93 -1.40 11.23
C GLY A 291 -12.64 -2.16 11.51
N ILE A 292 -11.48 -1.49 11.64
CA ILE A 292 -10.21 -2.09 12.07
C ILE A 292 -10.09 -1.94 13.60
N GLU A 293 -9.74 -3.03 14.28
CA GLU A 293 -9.62 -3.07 15.75
C GLU A 293 -8.20 -2.77 16.24
N ASN A 294 -7.20 -3.24 15.49
CA ASN A 294 -5.80 -3.16 15.89
C ASN A 294 -5.06 -2.10 15.07
N VAL A 295 -4.48 -1.10 15.75
CA VAL A 295 -3.82 0.04 15.16
C VAL A 295 -2.43 0.22 15.74
N PHE A 296 -1.44 0.39 14.87
CA PHE A 296 -0.10 0.85 15.20
C PHE A 296 0.03 2.33 14.79
N ALA A 297 -0.11 3.20 15.77
CA ALA A 297 0.02 4.66 15.60
C ALA A 297 1.44 5.14 15.94
N GLU A 298 1.78 6.36 15.52
CA GLU A 298 3.07 7.02 15.78
C GLU A 298 4.28 6.21 15.32
N VAL A 299 4.10 5.43 14.25
CA VAL A 299 5.14 4.54 13.71
C VAL A 299 5.97 5.30 12.69
N LEU A 300 7.26 5.43 12.97
CA LEU A 300 8.22 5.98 12.00
C LEU A 300 8.36 5.03 10.78
N PRO A 301 8.63 5.55 9.58
CA PRO A 301 8.77 4.74 8.36
C PRO A 301 9.73 3.55 8.54
N GLU A 302 10.87 3.79 9.19
CA GLU A 302 11.90 2.78 9.46
C GLU A 302 11.40 1.63 10.36
N LYS A 303 10.43 1.90 11.24
CA LYS A 303 9.89 0.92 12.20
C LYS A 303 8.73 0.10 11.65
N LYS A 304 8.18 0.45 10.48
CA LYS A 304 7.10 -0.33 9.86
C LYS A 304 7.54 -1.78 9.55
N ALA A 305 8.79 -1.96 9.09
CA ALA A 305 9.36 -3.28 8.83
C ALA A 305 9.50 -4.14 10.11
N ASP A 306 9.78 -3.51 11.25
CA ASP A 306 9.90 -4.22 12.53
C ASP A 306 8.56 -4.81 12.98
N ILE A 307 7.45 -4.13 12.72
CA ILE A 307 6.10 -4.63 13.02
C ILE A 307 5.83 -5.91 12.22
N VAL A 308 6.13 -5.90 10.91
CA VAL A 308 6.00 -7.08 10.05
C VAL A 308 6.84 -8.23 10.61
N THR A 309 8.11 -7.97 10.91
CA THR A 309 9.04 -8.98 11.45
C THR A 309 8.55 -9.58 12.77
N ASN A 310 8.00 -8.75 13.66
CA ASN A 310 7.48 -9.22 14.95
C ASN A 310 6.24 -10.11 14.79
N LEU A 311 5.35 -9.78 13.87
CA LEU A 311 4.18 -10.61 13.56
C LEU A 311 4.61 -11.94 12.90
N GLN A 312 5.61 -11.92 12.03
CA GLN A 312 6.17 -13.14 11.43
C GLN A 312 6.80 -14.05 12.48
N LYS A 313 7.52 -13.51 13.48
CA LYS A 313 8.05 -14.28 14.61
C LYS A 313 6.96 -14.95 15.44
N GLN A 314 5.73 -14.43 15.43
CA GLN A 314 4.56 -15.04 16.06
C GLN A 314 3.90 -16.13 15.18
N GLY A 315 4.51 -16.48 14.04
CA GLY A 315 4.00 -17.47 13.11
C GLY A 315 2.95 -16.97 12.14
N LYS A 316 2.73 -15.65 12.05
CA LYS A 316 1.79 -15.05 11.10
C LYS A 316 2.39 -14.96 9.70
N ILE A 317 1.58 -15.16 8.68
CA ILE A 317 1.93 -14.92 7.28
C ILE A 317 1.34 -13.57 6.90
N VAL A 318 2.23 -12.58 6.85
CA VAL A 318 1.86 -11.15 6.79
C VAL A 318 1.99 -10.61 5.39
N ALA A 319 0.95 -9.93 4.93
CA ALA A 319 1.04 -9.01 3.80
C ALA A 319 1.00 -7.56 4.30
N MET A 320 1.86 -6.71 3.79
CA MET A 320 1.80 -5.27 4.00
C MET A 320 1.39 -4.58 2.71
N VAL A 321 0.41 -3.68 2.83
CA VAL A 321 -0.14 -2.91 1.71
C VAL A 321 0.13 -1.44 1.94
N GLY A 322 0.74 -0.79 0.96
CA GLY A 322 1.04 0.63 0.94
C GLY A 322 1.02 1.20 -0.48
N ASP A 323 1.17 2.51 -0.61
CA ASP A 323 1.08 3.23 -1.90
C ASP A 323 2.43 3.44 -2.60
N GLY A 324 3.51 2.81 -2.13
CA GLY A 324 4.83 2.87 -2.79
C GLY A 324 6.01 2.75 -1.85
N ILE A 325 6.71 3.86 -1.57
CA ILE A 325 8.01 3.85 -0.88
C ILE A 325 7.89 3.70 0.66
N ASN A 326 6.69 3.78 1.19
CA ASN A 326 6.45 3.74 2.64
C ASN A 326 6.62 2.35 3.25
#